data_3670852106641222f63725c4fb470083
#
_entry.id   3670852106641222f63725c4fb470083
#
_cell.length_a   1.000
_cell.length_b   1.000
_cell.length_c   1.000
_cell.angle_alpha   90.00
_cell.angle_beta   90.00
_cell.angle_gamma   90.00
#
_symmetry.space_group_name_H-M   'P 1'
#
loop_
_entity.id
_entity.type
_entity.pdbx_description
1 polymer ?
#
loop_
_entity_poly.entity_id
_entity_poly.type
_entity_poly.pdbx_seq_one_letter_code
_entity_poly.pdbx_strand_id
1 'polypeptide(L)'
;MNKDESGDVALEMANITLRAMAAGGIYDQLGGGFHRYSTDDKWHVPHFEKMLYDNAQLLRNYLDAFLITRDTFFENIARQTADYVLRDMTHPDGGFYSEEDADSIPSDPGENSGHNKKSEGAFYVWEQKEIHAILGFEMGEIFSYHYGVQFQGNVAYDPHGDFTGKNILFAAHSLDETADKFSRSKNEIAQTLKECKIKLLESRSARPRPHLDDKILTSWNGLMISALSRSYQVLEDETYLTAARNAAKFIQKNLYDAESKLLYRRWRNGERKIVGMAGDYAFLIQGLIDLYEADFDIGWLDWAIELMDEKITLFYDAENGGFFMTRKGHDKKIDLRVKEDTDSVI
;
A
#
# COMPACT_ATOMS: atom_id res chain seq x y z
N MET A 1 -18.45 15.10 20.38
CA MET A 1 -17.39 14.23 20.99
C MET A 1 -16.90 14.95 22.23
N ASN A 2 -17.02 14.35 23.41
CA ASN A 2 -16.35 14.87 24.59
C ASN A 2 -14.85 14.67 24.35
N LYS A 3 -14.11 15.79 24.28
CA LYS A 3 -12.65 15.76 24.33
C LYS A 3 -12.28 15.31 25.75
N ASP A 4 -11.89 14.08 25.90
CA ASP A 4 -11.20 13.63 27.09
C ASP A 4 -9.68 13.64 26.82
N GLU A 5 -8.88 13.82 27.84
CA GLU A 5 -7.42 13.88 27.73
C GLU A 5 -6.84 12.61 27.08
N SER A 6 -7.52 11.46 27.20
CA SER A 6 -7.09 10.17 26.60
C SER A 6 -7.27 10.16 25.08
N GLY A 7 -8.32 10.78 24.56
CA GLY A 7 -8.56 10.90 23.13
C GLY A 7 -7.56 11.83 22.43
N ASP A 8 -7.18 12.93 23.07
CA ASP A 8 -6.18 13.86 22.53
C ASP A 8 -4.78 13.19 22.48
N VAL A 9 -4.39 12.43 23.51
CA VAL A 9 -3.13 11.67 23.54
C VAL A 9 -3.11 10.56 22.45
N ALA A 10 -4.20 9.82 22.28
CA ALA A 10 -4.29 8.79 21.25
C ALA A 10 -4.15 9.38 19.85
N LEU A 11 -4.79 10.52 19.58
CA LEU A 11 -4.66 11.24 18.32
C LEU A 11 -3.22 11.74 18.08
N GLU A 12 -2.57 12.28 19.11
CA GLU A 12 -1.18 12.71 19.01
C GLU A 12 -0.25 11.55 18.69
N MET A 13 -0.41 10.41 19.37
CA MET A 13 0.37 9.18 19.09
C MET A 13 0.17 8.71 17.66
N ALA A 14 -1.07 8.65 17.15
CA ALA A 14 -1.37 8.27 15.78
C ALA A 14 -0.71 9.23 14.78
N ASN A 15 -0.82 10.54 14.98
CA ASN A 15 -0.24 11.55 14.10
C ASN A 15 1.29 11.48 14.07
N ILE A 16 1.95 11.28 15.22
CA ILE A 16 3.40 11.13 15.31
C ILE A 16 3.84 9.88 14.53
N THR A 17 3.15 8.76 14.72
CA THR A 17 3.46 7.50 14.03
C THR A 17 3.30 7.64 12.52
N LEU A 18 2.17 8.16 12.03
CA LEU A 18 1.91 8.35 10.61
C LEU A 18 2.94 9.28 9.96
N ARG A 19 3.35 10.37 10.64
CA ARG A 19 4.40 11.26 10.15
C ARG A 19 5.75 10.57 10.09
N ALA A 20 6.12 9.80 11.11
CA ALA A 20 7.38 9.08 11.15
C ALA A 20 7.44 8.01 10.04
N MET A 21 6.36 7.27 9.82
CA MET A 21 6.25 6.30 8.72
C MET A 21 6.41 6.98 7.36
N ALA A 22 5.68 8.07 7.09
CA ALA A 22 5.76 8.78 5.80
C ALA A 22 7.10 9.49 5.57
N ALA A 23 7.80 9.88 6.63
CA ALA A 23 9.15 10.44 6.54
C ALA A 23 10.22 9.36 6.36
N GLY A 24 9.97 8.14 6.81
CA GLY A 24 10.91 7.02 6.76
C GLY A 24 11.09 6.39 5.38
N GLY A 25 12.02 5.44 5.29
CA GLY A 25 12.23 4.66 4.08
C GLY A 25 11.18 3.56 3.86
N ILE A 26 10.33 3.28 4.87
CA ILE A 26 9.16 2.41 4.70
C ILE A 26 8.14 3.00 3.70
N TYR A 27 8.15 4.31 3.50
CA TYR A 27 7.40 4.99 2.46
C TYR A 27 8.29 5.21 1.24
N ASP A 28 7.83 4.81 0.06
CA ASP A 28 8.56 5.06 -1.19
C ASP A 28 8.52 6.55 -1.54
N GLN A 29 9.59 7.27 -1.23
CA GLN A 29 9.70 8.72 -1.38
C GLN A 29 9.58 9.21 -2.83
N LEU A 30 9.74 8.33 -3.82
CA LEU A 30 9.63 8.67 -5.25
C LEU A 30 8.29 8.25 -5.85
N GLY A 31 7.90 7.00 -5.67
CA GLY A 31 6.76 6.41 -6.36
C GLY A 31 5.48 6.34 -5.54
N GLY A 32 5.55 6.66 -4.26
CA GLY A 32 4.43 6.50 -3.32
C GLY A 32 4.20 5.04 -2.93
N GLY A 33 3.24 4.86 -2.03
CA GLY A 33 2.95 3.56 -1.43
C GLY A 33 3.94 3.15 -0.35
N PHE A 34 3.52 2.20 0.48
CA PHE A 34 4.26 1.73 1.65
C PHE A 34 4.77 0.33 1.44
N HIS A 35 6.00 0.08 1.88
CA HIS A 35 6.56 -1.23 2.09
C HIS A 35 5.93 -1.90 3.30
N ARG A 36 6.04 -3.24 3.40
CA ARG A 36 5.27 -4.06 4.32
C ARG A 36 5.55 -3.77 5.79
N TYR A 37 6.81 -3.73 6.21
CA TYR A 37 7.21 -3.41 7.58
C TYR A 37 8.62 -2.83 7.61
N SER A 38 8.96 -2.14 8.70
CA SER A 38 10.33 -1.68 8.96
C SER A 38 11.12 -2.75 9.68
N THR A 39 12.39 -2.92 9.30
CA THR A 39 13.32 -3.83 9.97
C THR A 39 14.09 -3.16 11.11
N ASP A 40 13.91 -1.83 11.28
CA ASP A 40 14.53 -1.03 12.33
C ASP A 40 13.48 -0.22 13.12
N ASP A 41 13.90 0.40 14.20
CA ASP A 41 13.07 1.24 15.09
C ASP A 41 12.88 2.68 14.60
N LYS A 42 13.40 3.03 13.41
CA LYS A 42 13.40 4.40 12.84
C LYS A 42 12.55 4.53 11.59
N TRP A 43 11.86 3.47 11.16
CA TRP A 43 11.14 3.40 9.90
C TRP A 43 12.03 3.60 8.65
N HIS A 44 13.35 3.38 8.78
CA HIS A 44 14.30 3.70 7.72
C HIS A 44 14.53 2.53 6.76
N VAL A 45 14.88 1.35 7.27
CA VAL A 45 15.16 0.17 6.44
C VAL A 45 13.91 -0.70 6.38
N PRO A 46 13.19 -0.73 5.25
CA PRO A 46 12.01 -1.57 5.13
C PRO A 46 12.38 -2.99 4.68
N HIS A 47 11.48 -3.94 4.90
CA HIS A 47 11.33 -5.08 4.02
C HIS A 47 10.60 -4.63 2.76
N PHE A 48 11.24 -4.73 1.59
CA PHE A 48 10.84 -3.98 0.39
C PHE A 48 9.60 -4.51 -0.34
N GLU A 49 8.92 -5.53 0.17
CA GLU A 49 7.58 -5.92 -0.32
C GLU A 49 6.59 -4.76 -0.23
N LYS A 50 5.67 -4.67 -1.20
CA LYS A 50 4.52 -3.76 -1.11
C LYS A 50 3.24 -4.57 -1.26
N MET A 51 2.47 -4.64 -0.16
CA MET A 51 1.24 -5.41 -0.09
C MET A 51 0.03 -4.53 -0.37
N LEU A 52 -0.96 -5.06 -1.10
CA LEU A 52 -2.20 -4.34 -1.38
C LEU A 52 -2.96 -3.99 -0.09
N TYR A 53 -3.06 -4.94 0.85
CA TYR A 53 -3.81 -4.76 2.10
C TYR A 53 -3.19 -3.72 3.03
N ASP A 54 -1.86 -3.61 3.09
CA ASP A 54 -1.16 -2.58 3.87
C ASP A 54 -1.44 -1.20 3.30
N ASN A 55 -1.30 -1.06 1.98
CA ASN A 55 -1.56 0.21 1.29
C ASN A 55 -3.03 0.64 1.40
N ALA A 56 -3.99 -0.31 1.36
CA ALA A 56 -5.40 -0.01 1.55
C ALA A 56 -5.70 0.55 2.95
N GLN A 57 -5.17 -0.09 4.00
CA GLN A 57 -5.41 0.32 5.38
C GLN A 57 -4.68 1.64 5.71
N LEU A 58 -3.43 1.79 5.27
CA LEU A 58 -2.68 3.03 5.45
C LEU A 58 -3.34 4.19 4.70
N LEU A 59 -3.81 3.98 3.47
CA LEU A 59 -4.55 5.00 2.73
C LEU A 59 -5.74 5.52 3.55
N ARG A 60 -6.54 4.64 4.15
CA ARG A 60 -7.65 5.06 5.05
C ARG A 60 -7.15 5.84 6.25
N ASN A 61 -6.10 5.36 6.92
CA ASN A 61 -5.56 6.05 8.09
C ASN A 61 -5.07 7.47 7.77
N TYR A 62 -4.42 7.68 6.62
CA TYR A 62 -3.99 9.02 6.18
C TYR A 62 -5.16 9.92 5.81
N LEU A 63 -6.23 9.38 5.21
CA LEU A 63 -7.47 10.13 4.94
C LEU A 63 -8.16 10.57 6.24
N ASP A 64 -8.24 9.68 7.22
CA ASP A 64 -8.84 9.97 8.52
C ASP A 64 -8.01 11.00 9.30
N ALA A 65 -6.68 10.90 9.26
CA ALA A 65 -5.78 11.90 9.83
C ALA A 65 -5.97 13.28 9.17
N PHE A 66 -6.10 13.33 7.83
CA PHE A 66 -6.42 14.56 7.10
C PHE A 66 -7.77 15.14 7.52
N LEU A 67 -8.81 14.31 7.62
CA LEU A 67 -10.15 14.77 8.02
C LEU A 67 -10.18 15.39 9.42
N ILE A 68 -9.41 14.85 10.35
CA ILE A 68 -9.36 15.32 11.73
C ILE A 68 -8.48 16.57 11.85
N THR A 69 -7.30 16.56 11.22
CA THR A 69 -6.28 17.61 11.40
C THR A 69 -6.36 18.75 10.39
N ARG A 70 -6.92 18.50 9.21
CA ARG A 70 -6.88 19.37 8.03
C ARG A 70 -5.47 19.68 7.53
N ASP A 71 -4.49 18.88 7.94
CA ASP A 71 -3.11 19.00 7.47
C ASP A 71 -2.94 18.34 6.10
N THR A 72 -2.62 19.15 5.11
CA THR A 72 -2.39 18.70 3.71
C THR A 72 -1.23 17.73 3.56
N PHE A 73 -0.37 17.59 4.57
CA PHE A 73 0.65 16.55 4.59
C PHE A 73 0.01 15.16 4.45
N PHE A 74 -1.01 14.87 5.27
CA PHE A 74 -1.71 13.58 5.24
C PHE A 74 -2.49 13.37 3.94
N GLU A 75 -3.11 14.43 3.40
CA GLU A 75 -3.76 14.39 2.09
C GLU A 75 -2.78 13.98 0.98
N ASN A 76 -1.60 14.60 0.96
CA ASN A 76 -0.59 14.32 -0.07
C ASN A 76 -0.08 12.88 -0.01
N ILE A 77 0.12 12.32 1.19
CA ILE A 77 0.52 10.92 1.36
C ILE A 77 -0.61 9.98 0.91
N ALA A 78 -1.87 10.28 1.26
CA ALA A 78 -3.01 9.51 0.81
C ALA A 78 -3.12 9.49 -0.73
N ARG A 79 -3.04 10.64 -1.39
CA ARG A 79 -3.05 10.72 -2.86
C ARG A 79 -1.94 9.91 -3.48
N GLN A 80 -0.69 10.09 -3.03
CA GLN A 80 0.46 9.37 -3.58
C GLN A 80 0.37 7.86 -3.35
N THR A 81 -0.24 7.41 -2.24
CA THR A 81 -0.49 5.98 -1.98
C THR A 81 -1.55 5.43 -2.92
N ALA A 82 -2.66 6.14 -3.13
CA ALA A 82 -3.69 5.75 -4.08
C ALA A 82 -3.14 5.72 -5.52
N ASP A 83 -2.38 6.75 -5.93
CA ASP A 83 -1.78 6.86 -7.25
C ASP A 83 -0.80 5.72 -7.54
N TYR A 84 -0.03 5.29 -6.52
CA TYR A 84 0.84 4.10 -6.62
C TYR A 84 0.00 2.85 -6.94
N VAL A 85 -1.07 2.58 -6.21
CA VAL A 85 -1.92 1.41 -6.45
C VAL A 85 -2.54 1.45 -7.86
N LEU A 86 -3.03 2.61 -8.27
CA LEU A 86 -3.63 2.78 -9.60
C LEU A 86 -2.61 2.59 -10.73
N ARG A 87 -1.37 3.05 -10.55
CA ARG A 87 -0.31 2.97 -11.55
C ARG A 87 0.31 1.58 -11.65
N ASP A 88 0.61 0.95 -10.49
CA ASP A 88 1.51 -0.21 -10.43
C ASP A 88 0.80 -1.52 -10.05
N MET A 89 -0.34 -1.48 -9.36
CA MET A 89 -1.02 -2.67 -8.85
C MET A 89 -2.38 -2.95 -9.50
N THR A 90 -2.75 -2.25 -10.58
CA THR A 90 -4.07 -2.40 -11.20
C THR A 90 -4.03 -3.34 -12.41
N HIS A 91 -4.90 -4.35 -12.41
CA HIS A 91 -5.15 -5.19 -13.57
C HIS A 91 -5.93 -4.43 -14.66
N PRO A 92 -5.62 -4.60 -15.94
CA PRO A 92 -6.30 -3.88 -17.04
C PRO A 92 -7.84 -3.98 -17.01
N ASP A 93 -8.39 -5.08 -16.52
CA ASP A 93 -9.84 -5.28 -16.41
C ASP A 93 -10.44 -4.77 -15.07
N GLY A 94 -9.64 -4.16 -14.19
CA GLY A 94 -10.10 -3.38 -13.03
C GLY A 94 -9.81 -3.94 -11.64
N GLY A 95 -9.44 -5.22 -11.45
CA GLY A 95 -9.03 -5.74 -10.14
C GLY A 95 -7.62 -5.27 -9.74
N PHE A 96 -7.26 -5.42 -8.47
CA PHE A 96 -5.93 -5.07 -7.96
C PHE A 96 -5.12 -6.33 -7.67
N TYR A 97 -3.85 -6.33 -8.09
CA TYR A 97 -2.87 -7.36 -7.80
C TYR A 97 -2.52 -7.42 -6.31
N SER A 98 -1.98 -8.55 -5.86
CA SER A 98 -1.76 -8.77 -4.42
C SER A 98 -0.52 -8.08 -3.88
N GLU A 99 0.62 -8.19 -4.57
CA GLU A 99 1.89 -7.69 -4.02
C GLU A 99 2.96 -7.44 -5.08
N GLU A 100 3.94 -6.58 -4.76
CA GLU A 100 5.25 -6.53 -5.40
C GLU A 100 6.28 -7.16 -4.46
N ASP A 101 7.11 -8.09 -4.98
CA ASP A 101 8.20 -8.79 -4.27
C ASP A 101 9.24 -7.79 -3.71
N ALA A 102 9.91 -8.14 -2.64
CA ALA A 102 11.03 -7.38 -2.10
C ALA A 102 12.25 -7.39 -3.03
N ASP A 103 12.43 -8.48 -3.78
CA ASP A 103 13.62 -8.78 -4.56
C ASP A 103 13.48 -8.38 -6.03
N SER A 104 14.51 -7.73 -6.55
CA SER A 104 14.64 -7.44 -7.98
C SER A 104 16.08 -7.64 -8.48
N ILE A 105 16.25 -7.69 -9.80
CA ILE A 105 17.57 -7.78 -10.42
C ILE A 105 18.23 -6.39 -10.36
N PRO A 106 19.44 -6.25 -9.78
CA PRO A 106 20.17 -4.98 -9.81
C PRO A 106 20.44 -4.52 -11.24
N SER A 107 20.35 -3.21 -11.51
CA SER A 107 20.65 -2.63 -12.82
C SER A 107 22.13 -2.76 -13.20
N ASP A 108 23.01 -2.79 -12.19
CA ASP A 108 24.44 -3.07 -12.34
C ASP A 108 24.82 -4.25 -11.42
N PRO A 109 24.82 -5.49 -11.93
CA PRO A 109 25.05 -6.67 -11.10
C PRO A 109 26.51 -6.81 -10.60
N GLY A 110 27.42 -5.94 -11.00
CA GLY A 110 28.86 -6.07 -10.69
C GLY A 110 29.52 -7.28 -11.38
N GLU A 111 30.84 -7.25 -11.52
CA GLU A 111 31.62 -8.27 -12.29
C GLU A 111 31.55 -9.71 -11.70
N ASN A 112 31.17 -9.87 -10.42
CA ASN A 112 31.18 -11.13 -9.70
C ASN A 112 29.80 -11.74 -9.37
N SER A 113 28.70 -11.07 -9.71
CA SER A 113 27.35 -11.60 -9.50
C SER A 113 26.85 -12.26 -10.79
N GLY A 114 26.44 -13.52 -10.72
CA GLY A 114 25.80 -14.19 -11.86
C GLY A 114 24.63 -13.36 -12.38
N HIS A 115 24.47 -13.26 -13.70
CA HIS A 115 23.58 -12.33 -14.45
C HIS A 115 22.10 -12.27 -14.02
N ASN A 116 21.66 -13.11 -13.05
CA ASN A 116 20.26 -13.20 -12.60
C ASN A 116 20.10 -13.26 -11.07
N LYS A 117 21.12 -12.87 -10.28
CA LYS A 117 20.96 -12.87 -8.83
C LYS A 117 20.11 -11.68 -8.41
N LYS A 118 18.92 -11.94 -7.87
CA LYS A 118 18.06 -10.95 -7.24
C LYS A 118 18.67 -10.47 -5.92
N SER A 119 18.39 -9.23 -5.56
CA SER A 119 18.76 -8.63 -4.28
C SER A 119 17.59 -7.82 -3.75
N GLU A 120 17.37 -7.86 -2.44
CA GLU A 120 16.33 -7.10 -1.78
C GLU A 120 16.54 -5.60 -1.98
N GLY A 121 15.47 -4.90 -2.27
CA GLY A 121 15.46 -3.44 -2.45
C GLY A 121 16.20 -2.91 -3.69
N ALA A 122 16.78 -3.75 -4.55
CA ALA A 122 17.62 -3.31 -5.68
C ALA A 122 16.91 -2.32 -6.61
N PHE A 123 15.59 -2.44 -6.76
CA PHE A 123 14.78 -1.49 -7.53
C PHE A 123 14.70 -0.11 -6.88
N TYR A 124 14.73 -0.02 -5.55
CA TYR A 124 14.40 1.18 -4.77
C TYR A 124 15.62 1.97 -4.29
N VAL A 125 16.76 1.31 -4.09
CA VAL A 125 17.97 1.95 -3.53
C VAL A 125 18.76 2.72 -4.58
N TRP A 126 19.57 3.69 -4.11
CA TRP A 126 20.31 4.61 -4.96
C TRP A 126 21.75 4.81 -4.51
N GLU A 127 22.66 4.95 -5.46
CA GLU A 127 24.00 5.51 -5.19
C GLU A 127 23.97 7.03 -5.39
N GLN A 128 24.73 7.78 -4.58
CA GLN A 128 24.82 9.24 -4.72
C GLN A 128 25.30 9.66 -6.13
N LYS A 129 26.29 8.92 -6.68
CA LYS A 129 26.81 9.20 -8.04
C LYS A 129 25.74 9.07 -9.13
N GLU A 130 24.82 8.11 -8.99
CA GLU A 130 23.70 7.90 -9.91
C GLU A 130 22.71 9.08 -9.86
N ILE A 131 22.35 9.51 -8.64
CA ILE A 131 21.49 10.68 -8.44
C ILE A 131 22.09 11.92 -9.08
N HIS A 132 23.38 12.17 -8.87
CA HIS A 132 24.06 13.32 -9.47
C HIS A 132 24.19 13.23 -11.00
N ALA A 133 24.34 12.03 -11.55
CA ALA A 133 24.37 11.83 -13.00
C ALA A 133 23.02 12.19 -13.66
N ILE A 134 21.90 11.90 -12.97
CA ILE A 134 20.54 12.17 -13.48
C ILE A 134 20.14 13.64 -13.26
N LEU A 135 20.42 14.19 -12.08
CA LEU A 135 19.91 15.49 -11.66
C LEU A 135 20.89 16.65 -11.96
N GLY A 136 22.17 16.34 -12.20
CA GLY A 136 23.25 17.32 -12.16
C GLY A 136 23.66 17.65 -10.72
N PHE A 137 24.79 18.34 -10.56
CA PHE A 137 25.40 18.55 -9.24
C PHE A 137 24.49 19.34 -8.29
N GLU A 138 23.98 20.50 -8.73
CA GLU A 138 23.24 21.41 -7.85
C GLU A 138 21.93 20.80 -7.33
N MET A 139 21.09 20.26 -8.22
CA MET A 139 19.84 19.60 -7.81
C MET A 139 20.12 18.31 -7.04
N GLY A 140 21.19 17.59 -7.42
CA GLY A 140 21.64 16.39 -6.73
C GLY A 140 22.05 16.64 -5.28
N GLU A 141 22.76 17.75 -4.98
CA GLU A 141 23.12 18.14 -3.62
C GLU A 141 21.88 18.50 -2.79
N ILE A 142 20.92 19.29 -3.34
CA ILE A 142 19.67 19.63 -2.65
C ILE A 142 18.88 18.36 -2.34
N PHE A 143 18.75 17.47 -3.30
CA PHE A 143 18.01 16.20 -3.14
C PHE A 143 18.72 15.29 -2.12
N SER A 144 20.04 15.15 -2.23
CA SER A 144 20.83 14.29 -1.33
C SER A 144 20.74 14.76 0.12
N TYR A 145 20.82 16.06 0.35
CA TYR A 145 20.65 16.62 1.68
C TYR A 145 19.25 16.35 2.23
N HIS A 146 18.21 16.67 1.46
CA HIS A 146 16.82 16.49 1.92
C HIS A 146 16.48 15.03 2.20
N TYR A 147 16.93 14.10 1.34
CA TYR A 147 16.61 12.67 1.43
C TYR A 147 17.69 11.80 2.07
N GLY A 148 18.62 12.38 2.81
CA GLY A 148 19.59 11.65 3.61
C GLY A 148 20.57 10.81 2.79
N VAL A 149 20.84 11.19 1.52
CA VAL A 149 21.75 10.44 0.65
C VAL A 149 23.20 10.74 1.02
N GLN A 150 24.01 9.69 1.16
CA GLN A 150 25.41 9.74 1.54
C GLN A 150 26.28 9.00 0.53
N PHE A 151 27.54 9.44 0.36
CA PHE A 151 28.47 8.82 -0.58
C PHE A 151 28.75 7.34 -0.27
N GLN A 152 28.85 6.98 1.01
CA GLN A 152 29.12 5.60 1.46
C GLN A 152 27.84 4.78 1.70
N GLY A 153 26.65 5.33 1.39
CA GLY A 153 25.37 4.75 1.76
C GLY A 153 24.90 5.18 3.15
N ASN A 154 23.60 5.06 3.42
CA ASN A 154 22.97 5.56 4.64
C ASN A 154 22.39 4.46 5.56
N VAL A 155 22.63 3.19 5.24
CA VAL A 155 22.18 2.06 6.07
C VAL A 155 23.24 1.75 7.12
N ALA A 156 22.91 2.00 8.39
CA ALA A 156 23.86 1.87 9.50
C ALA A 156 24.15 0.42 9.90
N TYR A 157 23.19 -0.49 9.69
CA TYR A 157 23.33 -1.91 10.00
C TYR A 157 22.95 -2.74 8.78
N ASP A 158 23.92 -3.34 8.12
CA ASP A 158 23.79 -4.13 6.90
C ASP A 158 24.58 -5.44 7.04
N PRO A 159 24.05 -6.42 7.79
CA PRO A 159 24.78 -7.64 8.11
C PRO A 159 25.05 -8.53 6.91
N HIS A 160 24.32 -8.37 5.82
CA HIS A 160 24.45 -9.16 4.60
C HIS A 160 25.21 -8.43 3.49
N GLY A 161 25.46 -7.11 3.66
CA GLY A 161 26.14 -6.30 2.65
C GLY A 161 25.30 -5.93 1.43
N ASP A 162 23.97 -6.05 1.53
CA ASP A 162 23.03 -5.80 0.42
C ASP A 162 22.94 -4.31 0.09
N PHE A 163 23.18 -3.43 1.06
CA PHE A 163 23.05 -1.97 0.95
C PHE A 163 24.37 -1.21 0.98
N THR A 164 25.50 -1.88 0.87
CA THR A 164 26.82 -1.23 0.89
C THR A 164 26.92 -0.19 -0.24
N GLY A 165 27.18 1.07 0.10
CA GLY A 165 27.24 2.20 -0.85
C GLY A 165 25.87 2.64 -1.41
N LYS A 166 24.78 2.02 -0.95
CA LYS A 166 23.42 2.32 -1.38
C LYS A 166 22.68 3.16 -0.34
N ASN A 167 21.72 3.93 -0.81
CA ASN A 167 20.89 4.79 0.00
C ASN A 167 19.42 4.40 -0.13
N ILE A 168 18.77 4.31 1.01
CA ILE A 168 17.32 4.26 1.13
C ILE A 168 16.85 5.70 1.35
N LEU A 169 15.96 6.19 0.52
CA LEU A 169 15.48 7.56 0.60
C LEU A 169 14.52 7.73 1.78
N PHE A 170 14.74 8.74 2.61
CA PHE A 170 13.87 9.13 3.70
C PHE A 170 13.96 10.65 3.90
N ALA A 171 12.94 11.30 4.44
CA ALA A 171 12.97 12.74 4.69
C ALA A 171 13.89 13.05 5.89
N ALA A 172 15.20 13.15 5.63
CA ALA A 172 16.21 13.39 6.65
C ALA A 172 16.15 14.83 7.19
N HIS A 173 15.77 15.77 6.35
CA HIS A 173 15.64 17.19 6.70
C HIS A 173 14.30 17.75 6.21
N SER A 174 13.75 18.68 6.98
CA SER A 174 12.55 19.41 6.60
C SER A 174 12.79 20.32 5.39
N LEU A 175 11.71 20.82 4.78
CA LEU A 175 11.81 21.84 3.73
C LEU A 175 12.45 23.14 4.24
N ASP A 176 12.19 23.50 5.51
CA ASP A 176 12.75 24.72 6.12
C ASP A 176 14.26 24.57 6.31
N GLU A 177 14.74 23.47 6.89
CA GLU A 177 16.18 23.19 7.06
C GLU A 177 16.89 23.12 5.70
N THR A 178 16.23 22.53 4.68
CA THR A 178 16.81 22.48 3.32
C THR A 178 16.86 23.87 2.69
N ALA A 179 15.84 24.68 2.87
CA ALA A 179 15.79 26.08 2.39
C ALA A 179 16.92 26.93 3.02
N ASP A 180 17.10 26.83 4.32
CA ASP A 180 18.15 27.52 5.05
C ASP A 180 19.54 27.06 4.60
N LYS A 181 19.76 25.75 4.47
CA LYS A 181 21.04 25.17 4.02
C LYS A 181 21.50 25.67 2.67
N PHE A 182 20.58 25.80 1.71
CA PHE A 182 20.89 26.21 0.34
C PHE A 182 20.61 27.71 0.04
N SER A 183 20.21 28.48 1.07
CA SER A 183 19.88 29.91 0.94
C SER A 183 18.85 30.18 -0.15
N ARG A 184 17.80 29.35 -0.21
CA ARG A 184 16.67 29.44 -1.15
C ARG A 184 15.35 29.57 -0.40
N SER A 185 14.33 30.02 -1.08
CA SER A 185 12.99 30.01 -0.49
C SER A 185 12.43 28.57 -0.40
N LYS A 186 11.55 28.33 0.56
CA LYS A 186 10.85 27.05 0.74
C LYS A 186 10.12 26.61 -0.54
N ASN A 187 9.52 27.56 -1.27
CA ASN A 187 8.81 27.27 -2.51
C ASN A 187 9.77 26.81 -3.63
N GLU A 188 10.94 27.43 -3.76
CA GLU A 188 11.97 27.00 -4.73
C GLU A 188 12.49 25.60 -4.40
N ILE A 189 12.74 25.29 -3.12
CA ILE A 189 13.15 23.94 -2.69
C ILE A 189 12.05 22.93 -3.00
N ALA A 190 10.80 23.20 -2.65
CA ALA A 190 9.68 22.30 -2.92
C ALA A 190 9.52 22.02 -4.43
N GLN A 191 9.65 23.03 -5.28
CA GLN A 191 9.59 22.87 -6.72
C GLN A 191 10.80 22.08 -7.25
N THR A 192 12.01 22.36 -6.76
CA THR A 192 13.22 21.60 -7.12
C THR A 192 13.09 20.13 -6.76
N LEU A 193 12.65 19.82 -5.53
CA LEU A 193 12.45 18.43 -5.08
C LEU A 193 11.38 17.71 -5.91
N LYS A 194 10.32 18.40 -6.29
CA LYS A 194 9.29 17.84 -7.18
C LYS A 194 9.87 17.46 -8.55
N GLU A 195 10.67 18.32 -9.15
CA GLU A 195 11.37 18.04 -10.42
C GLU A 195 12.36 16.88 -10.29
N CYS A 196 13.11 16.83 -9.18
CA CYS A 196 14.02 15.73 -8.87
C CYS A 196 13.27 14.39 -8.79
N LYS A 197 12.16 14.35 -8.06
CA LYS A 197 11.33 13.13 -7.93
C LYS A 197 10.86 12.63 -9.28
N ILE A 198 10.36 13.49 -10.15
CA ILE A 198 9.89 13.11 -11.49
C ILE A 198 11.02 12.46 -12.29
N LYS A 199 12.19 13.11 -12.38
CA LYS A 199 13.35 12.59 -13.14
C LYS A 199 13.86 11.26 -12.58
N LEU A 200 13.95 11.13 -11.26
CA LEU A 200 14.42 9.90 -10.62
C LEU A 200 13.38 8.77 -10.74
N LEU A 201 12.09 9.05 -10.64
CA LEU A 201 11.03 8.05 -10.85
C LEU A 201 11.03 7.55 -12.30
N GLU A 202 11.19 8.43 -13.27
CA GLU A 202 11.34 8.07 -14.68
C GLU A 202 12.57 7.18 -14.91
N SER A 203 13.73 7.56 -14.37
CA SER A 203 14.94 6.73 -14.44
C SER A 203 14.75 5.37 -13.77
N ARG A 204 14.12 5.32 -12.58
CA ARG A 204 13.85 4.09 -11.87
C ARG A 204 12.91 3.16 -12.66
N SER A 205 11.98 3.72 -13.43
CA SER A 205 11.03 2.95 -14.22
C SER A 205 11.70 2.10 -15.32
N ALA A 206 12.94 2.44 -15.70
CA ALA A 206 13.75 1.65 -16.64
C ALA A 206 14.49 0.46 -15.97
N ARG A 207 14.52 0.39 -14.64
CA ARG A 207 15.15 -0.71 -13.91
C ARG A 207 14.31 -1.99 -13.98
N PRO A 208 14.92 -3.19 -13.87
CA PRO A 208 14.17 -4.42 -13.67
C PRO A 208 13.25 -4.31 -12.45
N ARG A 209 11.94 -4.41 -12.67
CA ARG A 209 10.95 -4.32 -11.57
C ARG A 209 10.97 -5.56 -10.68
N PRO A 210 10.59 -5.43 -9.40
CA PRO A 210 10.23 -6.55 -8.55
C PRO A 210 9.19 -7.44 -9.22
N HIS A 211 9.15 -8.72 -8.87
CA HIS A 211 8.11 -9.60 -9.37
C HIS A 211 6.75 -9.15 -8.82
N LEU A 212 5.81 -8.98 -9.73
CA LEU A 212 4.42 -8.69 -9.39
C LEU A 212 3.68 -10.01 -9.18
N ASP A 213 3.19 -10.26 -7.97
CA ASP A 213 2.26 -11.37 -7.75
C ASP A 213 0.87 -10.96 -8.28
N ASP A 214 0.58 -11.43 -9.48
CA ASP A 214 -0.59 -11.07 -10.27
C ASP A 214 -1.90 -11.77 -9.82
N LYS A 215 -1.91 -12.38 -8.63
CA LYS A 215 -3.13 -12.87 -8.01
C LYS A 215 -4.04 -11.68 -7.65
N ILE A 216 -5.34 -11.85 -7.87
CA ILE A 216 -6.37 -10.94 -7.38
C ILE A 216 -7.10 -11.66 -6.26
N LEU A 217 -6.96 -11.13 -5.04
CA LEU A 217 -7.55 -11.69 -3.81
C LEU A 217 -8.78 -10.88 -3.43
N THR A 218 -9.89 -11.57 -3.16
CA THR A 218 -11.18 -10.95 -2.87
C THR A 218 -11.13 -10.06 -1.63
N SER A 219 -10.58 -10.56 -0.52
CA SER A 219 -10.47 -9.79 0.74
C SER A 219 -9.64 -8.51 0.58
N TRP A 220 -8.47 -8.61 -0.06
CA TRP A 220 -7.57 -7.45 -0.23
C TRP A 220 -8.16 -6.42 -1.20
N ASN A 221 -8.85 -6.87 -2.22
CA ASN A 221 -9.59 -5.98 -3.12
C ASN A 221 -10.78 -5.32 -2.39
N GLY A 222 -11.47 -6.03 -1.50
CA GLY A 222 -12.50 -5.45 -0.64
C GLY A 222 -11.98 -4.28 0.19
N LEU A 223 -10.81 -4.44 0.82
CA LEU A 223 -10.13 -3.36 1.56
C LEU A 223 -9.76 -2.18 0.64
N MET A 224 -9.24 -2.45 -0.56
CA MET A 224 -8.86 -1.38 -1.49
C MET A 224 -10.08 -0.66 -2.09
N ILE A 225 -11.17 -1.37 -2.40
CA ILE A 225 -12.44 -0.77 -2.82
C ILE A 225 -12.93 0.20 -1.73
N SER A 226 -12.92 -0.23 -0.47
CA SER A 226 -13.26 0.61 0.69
C SER A 226 -12.38 1.87 0.77
N ALA A 227 -11.06 1.71 0.66
CA ALA A 227 -10.11 2.82 0.75
C ALA A 227 -10.28 3.83 -0.39
N LEU A 228 -10.47 3.37 -1.63
CA LEU A 228 -10.68 4.24 -2.79
C LEU A 228 -12.04 4.93 -2.78
N SER A 229 -13.10 4.25 -2.31
CA SER A 229 -14.42 4.87 -2.10
C SER A 229 -14.31 6.02 -1.09
N ARG A 230 -13.60 5.79 0.01
CA ARG A 230 -13.31 6.82 1.00
C ARG A 230 -12.43 7.94 0.43
N SER A 231 -11.45 7.59 -0.42
CA SER A 231 -10.62 8.61 -1.10
C SER A 231 -11.47 9.54 -1.95
N TYR A 232 -12.42 9.02 -2.71
CA TYR A 232 -13.36 9.86 -3.48
C TYR A 232 -14.18 10.80 -2.59
N GLN A 233 -14.77 10.28 -1.51
CA GLN A 233 -15.58 11.08 -0.59
C GLN A 233 -14.79 12.23 0.05
N VAL A 234 -13.48 12.03 0.30
CA VAL A 234 -12.64 13.01 1.01
C VAL A 234 -11.91 13.96 0.05
N LEU A 235 -11.47 13.46 -1.09
CA LEU A 235 -10.57 14.15 -2.01
C LEU A 235 -11.27 14.63 -3.28
N GLU A 236 -12.54 14.23 -3.48
CA GLU A 236 -13.41 14.60 -4.61
C GLU A 236 -12.81 14.29 -6.00
N ASP A 237 -12.01 13.21 -6.10
CA ASP A 237 -11.38 12.79 -7.35
C ASP A 237 -12.08 11.55 -7.92
N GLU A 238 -12.79 11.72 -9.03
CA GLU A 238 -13.55 10.67 -9.74
C GLU A 238 -12.70 9.48 -10.18
N THR A 239 -11.39 9.64 -10.30
CA THR A 239 -10.49 8.55 -10.66
C THR A 239 -10.55 7.43 -9.62
N TYR A 240 -10.60 7.77 -8.34
CA TYR A 240 -10.67 6.80 -7.24
C TYR A 240 -12.00 6.05 -7.22
N LEU A 241 -13.11 6.75 -7.42
CA LEU A 241 -14.43 6.12 -7.50
C LEU A 241 -14.55 5.18 -8.70
N THR A 242 -14.04 5.60 -9.85
CA THR A 242 -14.00 4.78 -11.06
C THR A 242 -13.20 3.49 -10.83
N ALA A 243 -12.05 3.57 -10.19
CA ALA A 243 -11.21 2.42 -9.87
C ALA A 243 -11.92 1.46 -8.89
N ALA A 244 -12.56 1.99 -7.83
CA ALA A 244 -13.34 1.19 -6.88
C ALA A 244 -14.50 0.44 -7.57
N ARG A 245 -15.27 1.12 -8.42
CA ARG A 245 -16.35 0.50 -9.23
C ARG A 245 -15.82 -0.59 -10.15
N ASN A 246 -14.71 -0.36 -10.82
CA ASN A 246 -14.12 -1.35 -11.73
C ASN A 246 -13.64 -2.58 -10.96
N ALA A 247 -13.04 -2.42 -9.79
CA ALA A 247 -12.61 -3.53 -8.94
C ALA A 247 -13.81 -4.34 -8.42
N ALA A 248 -14.88 -3.69 -7.96
CA ALA A 248 -16.10 -4.35 -7.54
C ALA A 248 -16.75 -5.16 -8.68
N LYS A 249 -16.86 -4.58 -9.89
CA LYS A 249 -17.35 -5.28 -11.09
C LYS A 249 -16.46 -6.45 -11.49
N PHE A 250 -15.13 -6.28 -11.36
CA PHE A 250 -14.18 -7.37 -11.63
C PHE A 250 -14.43 -8.57 -10.73
N ILE A 251 -14.59 -8.34 -9.41
CA ILE A 251 -14.86 -9.40 -8.44
C ILE A 251 -16.22 -10.05 -8.73
N GLN A 252 -17.25 -9.25 -8.96
CA GLN A 252 -18.59 -9.75 -9.27
C GLN A 252 -18.59 -10.67 -10.50
N LYS A 253 -17.86 -10.28 -11.54
CA LYS A 253 -17.78 -11.05 -12.79
C LYS A 253 -16.90 -12.30 -12.69
N ASN A 254 -15.77 -12.22 -12.01
CA ASN A 254 -14.72 -13.23 -12.10
C ASN A 254 -14.59 -14.11 -10.85
N LEU A 255 -14.98 -13.59 -9.67
CA LEU A 255 -14.81 -14.26 -8.39
C LEU A 255 -16.12 -14.62 -7.67
N TYR A 256 -17.27 -14.17 -8.20
CA TYR A 256 -18.58 -14.54 -7.69
C TYR A 256 -19.28 -15.47 -8.69
N ASP A 257 -19.90 -16.54 -8.19
CA ASP A 257 -20.73 -17.46 -8.96
C ASP A 257 -22.18 -17.21 -8.61
N ALA A 258 -22.91 -16.53 -9.46
CA ALA A 258 -24.30 -16.13 -9.21
C ALA A 258 -25.27 -17.34 -9.14
N GLU A 259 -24.94 -18.48 -9.79
CA GLU A 259 -25.80 -19.67 -9.76
C GLU A 259 -25.69 -20.40 -8.41
N SER A 260 -24.46 -20.64 -7.95
CA SER A 260 -24.19 -21.30 -6.65
C SER A 260 -24.13 -20.32 -5.49
N LYS A 261 -24.15 -19.01 -5.74
CA LYS A 261 -23.97 -17.90 -4.77
C LYS A 261 -22.66 -17.98 -3.99
N LEU A 262 -21.62 -18.57 -4.57
CA LEU A 262 -20.33 -18.75 -3.92
C LEU A 262 -19.35 -17.68 -4.36
N LEU A 263 -18.70 -17.05 -3.36
CA LEU A 263 -17.55 -16.20 -3.55
C LEU A 263 -16.28 -17.06 -3.56
N TYR A 264 -15.32 -16.72 -4.43
CA TYR A 264 -14.01 -17.34 -4.51
C TYR A 264 -12.94 -16.39 -3.95
N ARG A 265 -11.89 -16.97 -3.34
CA ARG A 265 -10.83 -16.21 -2.71
C ARG A 265 -9.86 -15.59 -3.70
N ARG A 266 -9.51 -16.33 -4.78
CA ARG A 266 -8.41 -15.99 -5.68
C ARG A 266 -8.80 -16.12 -7.15
N TRP A 267 -8.43 -15.11 -7.94
CA TRP A 267 -8.40 -15.16 -9.40
C TRP A 267 -6.97 -14.96 -9.91
N ARG A 268 -6.58 -15.68 -10.95
CA ARG A 268 -5.33 -15.52 -11.68
C ARG A 268 -5.44 -16.12 -13.06
N ASN A 269 -4.97 -15.40 -14.11
CA ASN A 269 -4.92 -15.90 -15.49
C ASN A 269 -6.24 -16.51 -16.01
N GLY A 270 -7.36 -15.88 -15.73
CA GLY A 270 -8.70 -16.37 -16.17
C GLY A 270 -9.30 -17.48 -15.29
N GLU A 271 -8.60 -17.91 -14.22
CA GLU A 271 -9.04 -19.00 -13.35
C GLU A 271 -9.35 -18.53 -11.95
N ARG A 272 -10.57 -18.81 -11.46
CA ARG A 272 -10.93 -18.64 -10.03
C ARG A 272 -10.69 -19.94 -9.28
N LYS A 273 -10.06 -19.84 -8.11
CA LYS A 273 -9.75 -20.97 -7.23
C LYS A 273 -9.98 -20.61 -5.77
N ILE A 274 -10.12 -21.64 -4.95
CA ILE A 274 -10.33 -21.58 -3.51
C ILE A 274 -11.64 -20.86 -3.19
N VAL A 275 -12.61 -21.60 -2.66
CA VAL A 275 -13.87 -21.01 -2.17
C VAL A 275 -13.55 -20.03 -1.04
N GLY A 276 -14.20 -18.88 -1.07
CA GLY A 276 -13.99 -17.80 -0.12
C GLY A 276 -14.14 -18.22 1.33
N MET A 277 -13.35 -17.62 2.19
CA MET A 277 -13.39 -17.75 3.64
C MET A 277 -14.18 -16.57 4.24
N ALA A 278 -14.48 -16.62 5.52
CA ALA A 278 -15.27 -15.58 6.21
C ALA A 278 -14.71 -14.16 6.03
N GLY A 279 -13.38 -14.02 6.00
CA GLY A 279 -12.69 -12.76 5.73
C GLY A 279 -12.91 -12.21 4.32
N ASP A 280 -12.96 -13.08 3.30
CA ASP A 280 -13.21 -12.65 1.92
C ASP A 280 -14.60 -12.00 1.79
N TYR A 281 -15.61 -12.58 2.42
CA TYR A 281 -16.95 -12.00 2.49
C TYR A 281 -16.95 -10.70 3.31
N ALA A 282 -16.31 -10.69 4.49
CA ALA A 282 -16.35 -9.55 5.40
C ALA A 282 -15.77 -8.28 4.77
N PHE A 283 -14.56 -8.37 4.20
CA PHE A 283 -13.89 -7.21 3.62
C PHE A 283 -14.53 -6.76 2.29
N LEU A 284 -15.06 -7.70 1.49
CA LEU A 284 -15.80 -7.31 0.30
C LEU A 284 -17.11 -6.61 0.66
N ILE A 285 -17.88 -7.12 1.62
CA ILE A 285 -19.11 -6.48 2.10
C ILE A 285 -18.83 -5.06 2.60
N GLN A 286 -17.79 -4.88 3.40
CA GLN A 286 -17.37 -3.54 3.85
C GLN A 286 -17.05 -2.62 2.66
N GLY A 287 -16.27 -3.13 1.70
CA GLY A 287 -15.92 -2.35 0.50
C GLY A 287 -17.15 -1.95 -0.32
N LEU A 288 -18.15 -2.83 -0.46
CA LEU A 288 -19.38 -2.55 -1.19
C LEU A 288 -20.28 -1.54 -0.46
N ILE A 289 -20.34 -1.58 0.88
CA ILE A 289 -21.05 -0.59 1.68
C ILE A 289 -20.40 0.79 1.51
N ASP A 290 -19.08 0.88 1.66
CA ASP A 290 -18.36 2.15 1.48
C ASP A 290 -18.50 2.68 0.04
N LEU A 291 -18.56 1.78 -0.96
CA LEU A 291 -18.80 2.16 -2.36
C LEU A 291 -20.22 2.68 -2.58
N TYR A 292 -21.21 2.03 -1.98
CA TYR A 292 -22.60 2.54 -1.97
C TYR A 292 -22.69 3.93 -1.34
N GLU A 293 -22.04 4.15 -0.20
CA GLU A 293 -22.01 5.46 0.45
C GLU A 293 -21.29 6.54 -0.37
N ALA A 294 -20.43 6.14 -1.31
CA ALA A 294 -19.71 7.05 -2.19
C ALA A 294 -20.51 7.46 -3.43
N ASP A 295 -21.31 6.57 -4.02
CA ASP A 295 -22.01 6.83 -5.30
C ASP A 295 -23.53 6.64 -5.26
N PHE A 296 -24.06 6.14 -4.17
CA PHE A 296 -25.48 5.85 -3.93
C PHE A 296 -26.10 4.87 -4.94
N ASP A 297 -25.28 4.05 -5.64
CA ASP A 297 -25.79 2.96 -6.48
C ASP A 297 -26.28 1.81 -5.58
N ILE A 298 -27.60 1.66 -5.50
CA ILE A 298 -28.27 0.65 -4.66
C ILE A 298 -27.82 -0.78 -4.99
N GLY A 299 -27.33 -1.04 -6.21
CA GLY A 299 -26.87 -2.36 -6.63
C GLY A 299 -25.70 -2.87 -5.79
N TRP A 300 -24.86 -1.97 -5.26
CA TRP A 300 -23.76 -2.36 -4.36
C TRP A 300 -24.29 -2.80 -2.98
N LEU A 301 -25.28 -2.09 -2.45
CA LEU A 301 -25.89 -2.45 -1.17
C LEU A 301 -26.69 -3.75 -1.27
N ASP A 302 -27.44 -3.94 -2.35
CA ASP A 302 -28.20 -5.18 -2.57
C ASP A 302 -27.25 -6.37 -2.66
N TRP A 303 -26.13 -6.25 -3.35
CA TRP A 303 -25.11 -7.30 -3.41
C TRP A 303 -24.40 -7.53 -2.08
N ALA A 304 -24.13 -6.48 -1.30
CA ALA A 304 -23.56 -6.60 0.04
C ALA A 304 -24.51 -7.37 0.99
N ILE A 305 -25.82 -7.14 0.90
CA ILE A 305 -26.84 -7.87 1.66
C ILE A 305 -26.86 -9.35 1.26
N GLU A 306 -26.87 -9.64 -0.05
CA GLU A 306 -26.80 -11.03 -0.53
C GLU A 306 -25.57 -11.77 -0.01
N LEU A 307 -24.38 -11.15 -0.09
CA LEU A 307 -23.14 -11.72 0.45
C LEU A 307 -23.19 -11.89 1.98
N MET A 308 -23.85 -11.00 2.71
CA MET A 308 -24.01 -11.13 4.16
C MET A 308 -24.90 -12.32 4.52
N ASP A 309 -26.00 -12.52 3.80
CA ASP A 309 -26.89 -13.68 4.01
C ASP A 309 -26.13 -15.00 3.76
N GLU A 310 -25.35 -15.06 2.70
CA GLU A 310 -24.47 -16.20 2.42
C GLU A 310 -23.39 -16.38 3.50
N LYS A 311 -22.76 -15.31 3.97
CA LYS A 311 -21.76 -15.34 5.06
C LYS A 311 -22.38 -15.91 6.34
N ILE A 312 -23.60 -15.49 6.71
CA ILE A 312 -24.31 -16.02 7.88
C ILE A 312 -24.59 -17.51 7.67
N THR A 313 -25.08 -17.91 6.52
CA THR A 313 -25.39 -19.31 6.23
C THR A 313 -24.18 -20.23 6.30
N LEU A 314 -23.02 -19.76 5.79
CA LEU A 314 -21.81 -20.59 5.64
C LEU A 314 -20.94 -20.63 6.89
N PHE A 315 -20.89 -19.55 7.65
CA PHE A 315 -19.84 -19.36 8.67
C PHE A 315 -20.36 -19.06 10.08
N TYR A 316 -21.62 -18.66 10.26
CA TYR A 316 -22.12 -18.25 11.57
C TYR A 316 -22.18 -19.44 12.54
N ASP A 317 -21.73 -19.20 13.77
CA ASP A 317 -21.89 -20.14 14.88
C ASP A 317 -23.17 -19.81 15.67
N ALA A 318 -24.23 -20.55 15.40
CA ALA A 318 -25.52 -20.34 16.04
C ALA A 318 -25.55 -20.71 17.55
N GLU A 319 -24.57 -21.50 18.03
CA GLU A 319 -24.52 -21.94 19.43
C GLU A 319 -23.76 -20.94 20.32
N ASN A 320 -22.61 -20.44 19.82
CA ASN A 320 -21.70 -19.62 20.63
C ASN A 320 -21.51 -18.16 20.08
N GLY A 321 -22.18 -17.85 18.99
CA GLY A 321 -22.02 -16.55 18.30
C GLY A 321 -20.69 -16.43 17.52
N GLY A 322 -20.56 -15.35 16.73
CA GLY A 322 -19.39 -15.11 15.89
C GLY A 322 -19.34 -15.97 14.62
N PHE A 323 -18.22 -15.91 13.91
CA PHE A 323 -18.06 -16.59 12.64
C PHE A 323 -16.83 -17.50 12.65
N PHE A 324 -16.97 -18.69 12.09
CA PHE A 324 -15.85 -19.56 11.80
C PHE A 324 -15.09 -19.04 10.55
N MET A 325 -13.80 -19.27 10.48
CA MET A 325 -12.97 -18.87 9.32
C MET A 325 -13.38 -19.61 8.04
N THR A 326 -13.72 -20.91 8.16
CA THR A 326 -14.06 -21.78 7.04
C THR A 326 -15.51 -22.24 7.12
N ARG A 327 -16.12 -22.50 5.94
CA ARG A 327 -17.46 -23.04 5.85
C ARG A 327 -17.53 -24.48 6.37
N LYS A 328 -18.70 -24.94 6.77
CA LYS A 328 -18.97 -26.34 7.14
C LYS A 328 -18.65 -27.27 5.96
N GLY A 329 -17.96 -28.39 6.23
CA GLY A 329 -17.57 -29.35 5.19
C GLY A 329 -16.49 -28.85 4.22
N HIS A 330 -15.71 -27.84 4.61
CA HIS A 330 -14.58 -27.33 3.83
C HIS A 330 -13.52 -28.41 3.58
N ASP A 331 -13.20 -29.19 4.59
CA ASP A 331 -12.34 -30.37 4.47
C ASP A 331 -13.17 -31.63 4.76
N LYS A 332 -13.13 -32.60 3.83
CA LYS A 332 -13.84 -33.89 4.00
C LYS A 332 -13.18 -34.80 5.06
N LYS A 333 -11.93 -34.50 5.45
CA LYS A 333 -11.15 -35.32 6.38
C LYS A 333 -11.13 -34.76 7.80
N ILE A 334 -11.30 -33.44 7.96
CA ILE A 334 -11.21 -32.74 9.24
C ILE A 334 -12.42 -31.80 9.34
N ASP A 335 -13.37 -32.11 10.23
CA ASP A 335 -14.54 -31.25 10.51
C ASP A 335 -14.22 -30.26 11.67
N LEU A 336 -12.98 -29.75 11.71
CA LEU A 336 -12.58 -28.73 12.67
C LEU A 336 -12.69 -27.37 12.01
N ARG A 337 -13.54 -26.51 12.58
CA ARG A 337 -13.64 -25.10 12.18
C ARG A 337 -13.08 -24.22 13.28
N VAL A 338 -12.17 -23.33 12.93
CA VAL A 338 -11.51 -22.42 13.86
C VAL A 338 -12.16 -21.03 13.74
N LYS A 339 -12.30 -20.34 14.86
CA LYS A 339 -12.55 -18.89 14.91
C LYS A 339 -11.20 -18.22 15.09
N GLU A 340 -10.97 -17.15 14.36
CA GLU A 340 -9.78 -16.33 14.51
C GLU A 340 -9.91 -15.54 15.81
N ASP A 341 -8.91 -15.65 16.67
CA ASP A 341 -8.84 -15.00 17.98
C ASP A 341 -7.58 -14.14 18.13
N THR A 342 -6.78 -14.07 17.06
CA THR A 342 -5.55 -13.28 17.00
C THR A 342 -5.58 -12.35 15.80
N ASP A 343 -5.00 -11.18 15.97
CA ASP A 343 -4.72 -10.23 14.88
C ASP A 343 -3.55 -10.77 14.06
N SER A 344 -3.84 -11.70 13.18
CA SER A 344 -2.88 -12.24 12.22
C SER A 344 -2.95 -11.46 10.91
N VAL A 345 -1.86 -11.47 10.16
CA VAL A 345 -1.80 -10.85 8.83
C VAL A 345 -2.95 -11.36 7.95
N ILE A 346 -3.69 -10.44 7.39
CA ILE A 346 -4.91 -10.65 6.60
C ILE A 346 -4.66 -11.51 5.37
#